data_482da4f7ff7eada2fabc8f4a6c7651cf
#
_entry.id   482da4f7ff7eada2fabc8f4a6c7651cf
#
_cell.length_a   1.000
_cell.length_b   1.000
_cell.length_c   1.000
_cell.angle_alpha   90.00
_cell.angle_beta   90.00
_cell.angle_gamma   90.00
#
_symmetry.space_group_name_H-M   'P 1'
#
loop_
_entity.id
_entity.type
_entity.pdbx_description
1 polymer ?
#
loop_
_entity_poly.entity_id
_entity_poly.type
_entity_poly.pdbx_seq_one_letter_code
_entity_poly.pdbx_strand_id
1 'polypeptide(L)'
;MSLHPPRHWISVVIPIKDERENIPLLASQLLKFFESRPESGSAAFELVFVDDGSLDGSGPLLDELSKQFPAIRVIHLDRNHGQTAAFDAGFREARGELVATMDGDLQYDPNDFAKLLPFVERYDLVCGRRQARHDNLVRRWSSKIANQVRNWAVHDGISDTGCSLKVFKQAVVKRLPPFKNMHRFFPALAQMYGFTVTEIPVQHFPRAHGTSKYGIGNRLFAGLYDLFAVRWMQKRCLNYTLKGSHPEKSEP
;
A
#
# COMPACT_ATOMS: atom_id res chain seq x y z
N MET A 1 -28.13 -15.60 15.20
CA MET A 1 -27.45 -15.26 13.92
C MET A 1 -26.73 -13.94 14.16
N SER A 2 -25.40 -13.97 14.22
CA SER A 2 -24.56 -12.79 14.44
C SER A 2 -24.74 -11.81 13.29
N LEU A 3 -25.19 -10.58 13.58
CA LEU A 3 -25.38 -9.47 12.62
C LEU A 3 -24.07 -8.76 12.24
N HIS A 4 -22.92 -9.30 12.65
CA HIS A 4 -21.64 -8.73 12.25
C HIS A 4 -21.21 -9.30 10.90
N PRO A 5 -20.83 -8.46 9.92
CA PRO A 5 -20.25 -8.95 8.67
C PRO A 5 -19.02 -9.79 8.99
N PRO A 6 -18.73 -10.82 8.19
CA PRO A 6 -17.54 -11.64 8.40
C PRO A 6 -16.31 -10.74 8.49
N ARG A 7 -15.48 -10.94 9.53
CA ARG A 7 -14.22 -10.20 9.67
C ARG A 7 -13.30 -10.62 8.52
N HIS A 8 -12.88 -9.65 7.73
CA HIS A 8 -11.80 -9.88 6.77
C HIS A 8 -10.47 -9.84 7.52
N TRP A 9 -9.62 -10.83 7.30
CA TRP A 9 -8.30 -10.80 7.91
C TRP A 9 -7.34 -9.86 7.15
N ILE A 10 -7.53 -9.69 5.82
CA ILE A 10 -6.72 -8.81 5.00
C ILE A 10 -7.53 -8.13 3.88
N SER A 11 -7.27 -6.84 3.67
CA SER A 11 -7.71 -6.06 2.52
C SER A 11 -6.50 -5.71 1.66
N VAL A 12 -6.49 -6.08 0.38
CA VAL A 12 -5.44 -5.68 -0.55
C VAL A 12 -5.94 -4.49 -1.36
N VAL A 13 -5.30 -3.34 -1.21
CA VAL A 13 -5.64 -2.09 -1.91
C VAL A 13 -4.76 -1.96 -3.15
N ILE A 14 -5.38 -1.89 -4.32
CA ILE A 14 -4.74 -1.87 -5.64
C ILE A 14 -5.20 -0.63 -6.40
N PRO A 15 -4.39 0.44 -6.47
CA PRO A 15 -4.67 1.60 -7.32
C PRO A 15 -4.57 1.22 -8.80
N ILE A 16 -5.58 1.60 -9.56
CA ILE A 16 -5.65 1.36 -11.02
C ILE A 16 -5.78 2.70 -11.74
N LYS A 17 -4.97 2.88 -12.78
CA LYS A 17 -5.10 3.99 -13.72
C LYS A 17 -4.67 3.55 -15.11
N ASP A 18 -5.64 3.32 -16.00
CA ASP A 18 -5.43 2.83 -17.37
C ASP A 18 -4.51 1.58 -17.41
N GLU A 19 -4.96 0.52 -16.76
CA GLU A 19 -4.23 -0.76 -16.63
C GLU A 19 -5.08 -1.95 -17.12
N ARG A 20 -5.98 -1.71 -18.09
CA ARG A 20 -6.97 -2.69 -18.58
C ARG A 20 -6.36 -4.04 -18.92
N GLU A 21 -5.19 -4.05 -19.56
CA GLU A 21 -4.52 -5.28 -20.00
C GLU A 21 -3.95 -6.09 -18.84
N ASN A 22 -3.61 -5.44 -17.73
CA ASN A 22 -2.98 -6.07 -16.58
C ASN A 22 -4.01 -6.63 -15.56
N ILE A 23 -5.21 -6.03 -15.49
CA ILE A 23 -6.23 -6.34 -14.49
C ILE A 23 -6.62 -7.83 -14.44
N PRO A 24 -6.94 -8.53 -15.57
CA PRO A 24 -7.41 -9.91 -15.50
C PRO A 24 -6.36 -10.86 -14.91
N LEU A 25 -5.11 -10.70 -15.32
CA LEU A 25 -4.02 -11.54 -14.84
C LEU A 25 -3.72 -11.24 -13.36
N LEU A 26 -3.65 -9.97 -12.97
CA LEU A 26 -3.43 -9.56 -11.59
C LEU A 26 -4.53 -10.07 -10.66
N ALA A 27 -5.80 -9.89 -11.03
CA ALA A 27 -6.93 -10.36 -10.25
C ALA A 27 -6.88 -11.90 -10.06
N SER A 28 -6.63 -12.64 -11.15
CA SER A 28 -6.50 -14.10 -11.10
C SER A 28 -5.36 -14.55 -10.18
N GLN A 29 -4.20 -13.93 -10.27
CA GLN A 29 -3.04 -14.26 -9.42
C GLN A 29 -3.31 -13.97 -7.93
N LEU A 30 -3.92 -12.81 -7.62
CA LEU A 30 -4.26 -12.43 -6.25
C LEU A 30 -5.33 -13.36 -5.66
N LEU A 31 -6.42 -13.65 -6.40
CA LEU A 31 -7.45 -14.59 -5.97
C LEU A 31 -6.83 -15.95 -5.66
N LYS A 32 -6.08 -16.52 -6.61
CA LYS A 32 -5.41 -17.81 -6.43
C LYS A 32 -4.51 -17.83 -5.19
N PHE A 33 -3.73 -16.77 -4.98
CA PHE A 33 -2.83 -16.68 -3.83
C PHE A 33 -3.59 -16.67 -2.50
N PHE A 34 -4.60 -15.81 -2.34
CA PHE A 34 -5.32 -15.66 -1.08
C PHE A 34 -6.31 -16.80 -0.82
N GLU A 35 -6.95 -17.38 -1.83
CA GLU A 35 -7.81 -18.57 -1.70
C GLU A 35 -7.05 -19.81 -1.23
N SER A 36 -5.77 -19.93 -1.60
CA SER A 36 -4.93 -21.06 -1.19
C SER A 36 -4.39 -20.96 0.24
N ARG A 37 -4.68 -19.87 0.97
CA ARG A 37 -4.13 -19.62 2.30
C ARG A 37 -4.95 -20.22 3.42
N PRO A 38 -4.34 -21.02 4.33
CA PRO A 38 -5.03 -21.56 5.50
C PRO A 38 -5.49 -20.49 6.47
N GLU A 39 -4.78 -19.33 6.54
CA GLU A 39 -5.15 -18.18 7.36
C GLU A 39 -6.47 -17.55 6.92
N SER A 40 -6.89 -17.77 5.67
CA SER A 40 -8.20 -17.34 5.19
C SER A 40 -9.37 -18.10 5.83
N GLY A 41 -9.18 -19.27 6.44
CA GLY A 41 -10.11 -20.03 7.28
C GLY A 41 -11.60 -19.70 7.05
N SER A 42 -12.30 -19.29 8.12
CA SER A 42 -13.62 -18.66 8.04
C SER A 42 -13.57 -17.14 7.83
N ALA A 43 -12.38 -16.53 7.85
CA ALA A 43 -12.17 -15.10 7.65
C ALA A 43 -11.89 -14.82 6.18
N ALA A 44 -12.78 -14.08 5.52
CA ALA A 44 -12.66 -13.72 4.12
C ALA A 44 -11.51 -12.68 3.92
N PHE A 45 -10.88 -12.71 2.76
CA PHE A 45 -10.03 -11.62 2.26
C PHE A 45 -10.83 -10.74 1.30
N GLU A 46 -10.35 -9.54 1.03
CA GLU A 46 -10.90 -8.69 -0.03
C GLU A 46 -9.79 -8.05 -0.88
N LEU A 47 -10.06 -7.90 -2.17
CA LEU A 47 -9.26 -7.17 -3.13
C LEU A 47 -9.99 -5.87 -3.45
N VAL A 48 -9.45 -4.75 -3.00
CA VAL A 48 -10.05 -3.42 -3.17
C VAL A 48 -9.31 -2.72 -4.32
N PHE A 49 -9.87 -2.82 -5.52
CA PHE A 49 -9.40 -2.09 -6.68
C PHE A 49 -9.93 -0.67 -6.64
N VAL A 50 -9.05 0.31 -6.72
CA VAL A 50 -9.42 1.72 -6.74
C VAL A 50 -9.09 2.31 -8.10
N ASP A 51 -10.11 2.53 -8.92
CA ASP A 51 -9.99 3.14 -10.24
C ASP A 51 -9.86 4.66 -10.11
N ASP A 52 -8.69 5.18 -10.39
CA ASP A 52 -8.35 6.61 -10.34
C ASP A 52 -8.76 7.32 -11.66
N GLY A 53 -10.03 7.14 -12.05
CA GLY A 53 -10.62 7.79 -13.22
C GLY A 53 -10.00 7.30 -14.53
N SER A 54 -9.88 5.99 -14.77
CA SER A 54 -9.34 5.40 -16.00
C SER A 54 -10.20 5.72 -17.21
N LEU A 55 -9.55 5.82 -18.39
CA LEU A 55 -10.20 6.13 -19.68
C LEU A 55 -10.08 5.01 -20.71
N ASP A 56 -9.35 3.94 -20.39
CA ASP A 56 -9.05 2.81 -21.29
C ASP A 56 -10.04 1.65 -21.18
N GLY A 57 -11.09 1.79 -20.35
CA GLY A 57 -12.06 0.73 -20.06
C GLY A 57 -11.69 -0.15 -18.85
N SER A 58 -10.70 0.24 -18.07
CA SER A 58 -10.36 -0.44 -16.79
C SER A 58 -11.55 -0.49 -15.84
N GLY A 59 -12.26 0.64 -15.65
CA GLY A 59 -13.40 0.74 -14.73
C GLY A 59 -14.51 -0.28 -15.03
N PRO A 60 -15.11 -0.29 -16.24
CA PRO A 60 -16.11 -1.29 -16.61
C PRO A 60 -15.64 -2.74 -16.47
N LEU A 61 -14.35 -3.03 -16.77
CA LEU A 61 -13.78 -4.36 -16.59
C LEU A 61 -13.73 -4.76 -15.12
N LEU A 62 -13.36 -3.85 -14.23
CA LEU A 62 -13.36 -4.08 -12.78
C LEU A 62 -14.78 -4.35 -12.25
N ASP A 63 -15.78 -3.63 -12.75
CA ASP A 63 -17.19 -3.85 -12.40
C ASP A 63 -17.68 -5.25 -12.82
N GLU A 64 -17.25 -5.74 -13.97
CA GLU A 64 -17.55 -7.11 -14.41
C GLU A 64 -16.90 -8.14 -13.51
N LEU A 65 -15.63 -7.95 -13.15
CA LEU A 65 -14.93 -8.86 -12.23
C LEU A 65 -15.54 -8.87 -10.82
N SER A 66 -15.98 -7.73 -10.32
CA SER A 66 -16.63 -7.65 -8.99
C SER A 66 -17.96 -8.40 -8.92
N LYS A 67 -18.69 -8.51 -10.04
CA LYS A 67 -19.90 -9.33 -10.14
C LYS A 67 -19.59 -10.83 -10.15
N GLN A 68 -18.46 -11.22 -10.71
CA GLN A 68 -18.03 -12.62 -10.81
C GLN A 68 -17.36 -13.14 -9.53
N PHE A 69 -16.59 -12.29 -8.86
CA PHE A 69 -15.79 -12.64 -7.69
C PHE A 69 -16.18 -11.80 -6.47
N PRO A 70 -16.92 -12.36 -5.50
CA PRO A 70 -17.36 -11.62 -4.31
C PRO A 70 -16.23 -11.03 -3.46
N ALA A 71 -15.01 -11.56 -3.57
CA ALA A 71 -13.83 -11.03 -2.92
C ALA A 71 -13.30 -9.72 -3.56
N ILE A 72 -13.76 -9.38 -4.76
CA ILE A 72 -13.36 -8.16 -5.46
C ILE A 72 -14.34 -7.03 -5.15
N ARG A 73 -13.82 -5.92 -4.64
CA ARG A 73 -14.54 -4.66 -4.48
C ARG A 73 -13.91 -3.59 -5.33
N VAL A 74 -14.72 -2.72 -5.89
CA VAL A 74 -14.27 -1.62 -6.75
C VAL A 74 -14.70 -0.29 -6.14
N ILE A 75 -13.79 0.67 -6.18
CA ILE A 75 -14.03 2.07 -5.82
C ILE A 75 -13.65 2.89 -7.03
N HIS A 76 -14.56 3.74 -7.52
CA HIS A 76 -14.28 4.66 -8.60
C HIS A 76 -14.10 6.07 -8.08
N LEU A 77 -13.01 6.72 -8.45
CA LEU A 77 -12.85 8.16 -8.26
C LEU A 77 -13.45 8.89 -9.48
N ASP A 78 -14.01 10.07 -9.26
CA ASP A 78 -14.68 10.88 -10.30
C ASP A 78 -13.75 11.26 -11.47
N ARG A 79 -12.44 11.35 -11.19
CA ARG A 79 -11.38 11.64 -12.16
C ARG A 79 -10.02 11.24 -11.56
N ASN A 80 -8.95 11.45 -12.32
CA ASN A 80 -7.59 11.22 -11.83
C ASN A 80 -7.22 12.21 -10.71
N HIS A 81 -7.06 11.70 -9.50
CA HIS A 81 -6.56 12.39 -8.31
C HIS A 81 -5.14 11.98 -7.93
N GLY A 82 -4.61 10.94 -8.58
CA GLY A 82 -3.27 10.39 -8.36
C GLY A 82 -3.26 9.24 -7.34
N GLN A 83 -2.21 8.43 -7.45
CA GLN A 83 -2.04 7.18 -6.69
C GLN A 83 -2.27 7.32 -5.18
N THR A 84 -1.89 8.46 -4.60
CA THR A 84 -2.08 8.70 -3.16
C THR A 84 -3.55 8.78 -2.77
N ALA A 85 -4.37 9.44 -3.60
CA ALA A 85 -5.82 9.53 -3.36
C ALA A 85 -6.48 8.16 -3.48
N ALA A 86 -6.04 7.35 -4.46
CA ALA A 86 -6.52 5.98 -4.60
C ALA A 86 -6.15 5.12 -3.38
N PHE A 87 -4.94 5.24 -2.83
CA PHE A 87 -4.58 4.57 -1.57
C PHE A 87 -5.44 5.07 -0.40
N ASP A 88 -5.62 6.38 -0.24
CA ASP A 88 -6.45 6.93 0.85
C ASP A 88 -7.89 6.42 0.77
N ALA A 89 -8.49 6.45 -0.42
CA ALA A 89 -9.84 5.91 -0.64
C ALA A 89 -9.93 4.41 -0.29
N GLY A 90 -8.97 3.61 -0.77
CA GLY A 90 -8.91 2.18 -0.46
C GLY A 90 -8.69 1.91 1.03
N PHE A 91 -7.85 2.68 1.71
CA PHE A 91 -7.59 2.54 3.15
C PHE A 91 -8.82 2.85 4.01
N ARG A 92 -9.61 3.85 3.64
CA ARG A 92 -10.87 4.21 4.34
C ARG A 92 -11.90 3.10 4.23
N GLU A 93 -11.92 2.42 3.09
CA GLU A 93 -12.88 1.37 2.79
C GLU A 93 -12.41 -0.05 3.17
N ALA A 94 -11.13 -0.22 3.52
CA ALA A 94 -10.56 -1.49 3.92
C ALA A 94 -11.17 -2.01 5.22
N ARG A 95 -11.61 -3.28 5.19
CA ARG A 95 -12.31 -3.96 6.31
C ARG A 95 -11.41 -4.94 7.06
N GLY A 96 -10.25 -5.29 6.47
CA GLY A 96 -9.30 -6.26 6.99
C GLY A 96 -8.60 -5.79 8.27
N GLU A 97 -8.25 -6.71 9.14
CA GLU A 97 -7.35 -6.45 10.27
C GLU A 97 -5.96 -6.05 9.79
N LEU A 98 -5.56 -6.62 8.65
CA LEU A 98 -4.38 -6.24 7.88
C LEU A 98 -4.83 -5.49 6.62
N VAL A 99 -4.05 -4.49 6.22
CA VAL A 99 -4.22 -3.79 4.96
C VAL A 99 -2.93 -3.94 4.16
N ALA A 100 -3.03 -4.50 2.96
CA ALA A 100 -1.90 -4.63 2.05
C ALA A 100 -2.01 -3.66 0.88
N THR A 101 -0.88 -3.29 0.29
CA THR A 101 -0.84 -2.50 -0.95
C THR A 101 -0.05 -3.22 -2.02
N MET A 102 -0.46 -3.03 -3.27
CA MET A 102 0.23 -3.53 -4.46
C MET A 102 -0.12 -2.66 -5.66
N ASP A 103 0.84 -2.39 -6.55
CA ASP A 103 0.57 -1.70 -7.82
C ASP A 103 -0.13 -2.62 -8.83
N GLY A 104 -0.92 -2.02 -9.74
CA GLY A 104 -1.70 -2.75 -10.75
C GLY A 104 -0.93 -3.17 -12.01
N ASP A 105 0.38 -2.92 -12.09
CA ASP A 105 1.20 -2.99 -13.31
C ASP A 105 1.99 -4.31 -13.50
N LEU A 106 1.68 -5.33 -12.70
CA LEU A 106 2.32 -6.66 -12.71
C LEU A 106 3.83 -6.65 -12.44
N GLN A 107 4.38 -5.60 -11.85
CA GLN A 107 5.79 -5.55 -11.49
C GLN A 107 6.14 -6.33 -10.21
N TYR A 108 5.14 -6.81 -9.47
CA TYR A 108 5.30 -7.62 -8.26
C TYR A 108 4.57 -8.95 -8.39
N ASP A 109 5.10 -9.97 -7.74
CA ASP A 109 4.45 -11.28 -7.63
C ASP A 109 3.59 -11.31 -6.35
N PRO A 110 2.28 -11.61 -6.43
CA PRO A 110 1.44 -11.81 -5.25
C PRO A 110 1.99 -12.86 -4.28
N ASN A 111 2.75 -13.85 -4.76
CA ASN A 111 3.40 -14.84 -3.90
C ASN A 111 4.41 -14.24 -2.93
N ASP A 112 4.92 -13.05 -3.19
CA ASP A 112 5.81 -12.35 -2.27
C ASP A 112 5.12 -11.88 -0.98
N PHE A 113 3.78 -11.80 -0.94
CA PHE A 113 3.06 -11.63 0.33
C PHE A 113 3.37 -12.74 1.32
N ALA A 114 3.66 -13.97 0.86
CA ALA A 114 4.08 -15.07 1.72
C ALA A 114 5.36 -14.76 2.52
N LYS A 115 6.21 -13.87 2.01
CA LYS A 115 7.44 -13.44 2.70
C LYS A 115 7.18 -12.34 3.71
N LEU A 116 6.16 -11.50 3.51
CA LEU A 116 5.84 -10.37 4.38
C LEU A 116 4.94 -10.76 5.55
N LEU A 117 3.93 -11.59 5.29
CA LEU A 117 2.89 -11.95 6.26
C LEU A 117 3.43 -12.51 7.60
N PRO A 118 4.46 -13.38 7.64
CA PRO A 118 4.98 -13.87 8.92
C PRO A 118 5.53 -12.78 9.85
N PHE A 119 5.87 -11.62 9.32
CA PHE A 119 6.45 -10.52 10.10
C PHE A 119 5.42 -9.59 10.73
N VAL A 120 4.13 -9.68 10.36
CA VAL A 120 3.06 -8.80 10.91
C VAL A 120 2.78 -9.05 12.38
N GLU A 121 3.17 -10.20 12.91
CA GLU A 121 3.07 -10.48 14.36
C GLU A 121 4.02 -9.58 15.15
N ARG A 122 5.21 -9.29 14.61
CA ARG A 122 6.29 -8.55 15.30
C ARG A 122 6.34 -7.07 14.90
N TYR A 123 5.83 -6.72 13.73
CA TYR A 123 5.90 -5.36 13.18
C TYR A 123 4.52 -4.87 12.78
N ASP A 124 4.32 -3.57 12.86
CA ASP A 124 3.03 -2.95 12.52
C ASP A 124 2.93 -2.60 11.03
N LEU A 125 4.10 -2.41 10.39
CA LEU A 125 4.24 -2.19 8.96
C LEU A 125 5.42 -3.03 8.43
N VAL A 126 5.15 -3.89 7.46
CA VAL A 126 6.14 -4.68 6.74
C VAL A 126 6.22 -4.19 5.30
N CYS A 127 7.38 -3.68 4.89
CA CYS A 127 7.63 -3.16 3.55
C CYS A 127 8.40 -4.18 2.70
N GLY A 128 8.03 -4.32 1.44
CA GLY A 128 8.88 -4.98 0.47
C GLY A 128 10.11 -4.12 0.13
N ARG A 129 11.24 -4.76 -0.13
CA ARG A 129 12.47 -4.15 -0.66
C ARG A 129 12.87 -4.88 -1.93
N ARG A 130 12.90 -4.17 -3.05
CA ARG A 130 13.23 -4.77 -4.35
C ARG A 130 14.68 -5.25 -4.40
N GLN A 131 14.90 -6.55 -4.64
CA GLN A 131 16.23 -7.17 -4.67
C GLN A 131 17.03 -6.84 -5.93
N ALA A 132 16.40 -6.89 -7.10
CA ALA A 132 17.03 -6.60 -8.38
C ALA A 132 16.33 -5.42 -9.06
N ARG A 133 17.02 -4.29 -9.17
CA ARG A 133 16.61 -3.20 -10.04
C ARG A 133 17.35 -3.34 -11.37
N HIS A 134 16.64 -3.68 -12.42
CA HIS A 134 17.17 -3.61 -13.81
C HIS A 134 17.22 -2.15 -14.32
N ASP A 135 17.49 -1.20 -13.41
CA ASP A 135 17.61 0.21 -13.76
C ASP A 135 18.99 0.52 -14.33
N ASN A 136 19.05 1.45 -15.28
CA ASN A 136 20.31 2.03 -15.78
C ASN A 136 21.13 2.61 -14.62
N LEU A 137 22.48 2.54 -14.72
CA LEU A 137 23.40 3.00 -13.68
C LEU A 137 23.08 4.41 -13.15
N VAL A 138 22.69 5.34 -14.04
CA VAL A 138 22.32 6.71 -13.66
C VAL A 138 21.07 6.73 -12.74
N ARG A 139 20.05 5.93 -13.05
CA ARG A 139 18.85 5.81 -12.18
C ARG A 139 19.17 5.17 -10.85
N ARG A 140 20.08 4.20 -10.81
CA ARG A 140 20.52 3.56 -9.54
C ARG A 140 21.23 4.57 -8.63
N TRP A 141 22.15 5.37 -9.18
CA TRP A 141 22.87 6.39 -8.42
C TRP A 141 21.95 7.51 -7.93
N SER A 142 21.09 8.05 -8.80
CA SER A 142 20.14 9.10 -8.41
C SER A 142 19.14 8.62 -7.33
N SER A 143 18.66 7.38 -7.45
CA SER A 143 17.81 6.78 -6.42
C SER A 143 18.54 6.57 -5.10
N LYS A 144 19.82 6.16 -5.13
CA LYS A 144 20.63 5.96 -3.94
C LYS A 144 20.86 7.29 -3.20
N ILE A 145 21.22 8.35 -3.94
CA ILE A 145 21.39 9.70 -3.38
C ILE A 145 20.07 10.20 -2.79
N ALA A 146 18.96 10.10 -3.55
CA ALA A 146 17.65 10.53 -3.07
C ALA A 146 17.22 9.80 -1.79
N ASN A 147 17.46 8.48 -1.72
CA ASN A 147 17.18 7.70 -0.51
C ASN A 147 18.09 8.08 0.67
N GLN A 148 19.37 8.39 0.42
CA GLN A 148 20.27 8.87 1.47
C GLN A 148 19.83 10.23 2.03
N VAL A 149 19.48 11.19 1.15
CA VAL A 149 18.98 12.50 1.56
C VAL A 149 17.67 12.34 2.35
N ARG A 150 16.76 11.49 1.89
CA ARG A 150 15.52 11.20 2.60
C ARG A 150 15.81 10.58 3.99
N ASN A 151 16.62 9.51 4.05
CA ASN A 151 16.97 8.85 5.31
C ASN A 151 17.66 9.80 6.29
N TRP A 152 18.52 10.69 5.79
CA TRP A 152 19.13 11.73 6.61
C TRP A 152 18.09 12.69 7.17
N ALA A 153 17.08 13.06 6.40
CA ALA A 153 16.06 14.01 6.81
C ALA A 153 14.99 13.39 7.73
N VAL A 154 14.44 12.21 7.41
CA VAL A 154 13.31 11.61 8.13
C VAL A 154 13.70 10.44 9.04
N HIS A 155 14.92 9.94 8.96
CA HIS A 155 15.50 8.90 9.83
C HIS A 155 14.63 7.62 9.92
N ASP A 156 14.00 7.22 8.81
CA ASP A 156 13.10 6.05 8.81
C ASP A 156 13.83 4.70 8.70
N GLY A 157 15.11 4.71 8.36
CA GLY A 157 15.94 3.49 8.24
C GLY A 157 15.55 2.57 7.07
N ILE A 158 14.61 2.99 6.22
CA ILE A 158 14.07 2.19 5.12
C ILE A 158 14.85 2.46 3.83
N SER A 159 15.29 1.40 3.17
CA SER A 159 16.12 1.52 1.98
C SER A 159 15.31 1.66 0.68
N ASP A 160 14.09 1.12 0.61
CA ASP A 160 13.24 1.17 -0.60
C ASP A 160 11.79 1.55 -0.30
N THR A 161 11.53 2.85 -0.12
CA THR A 161 10.15 3.34 0.06
C THR A 161 9.30 3.29 -1.19
N GLY A 162 9.92 3.15 -2.36
CA GLY A 162 9.22 3.07 -3.65
C GLY A 162 8.62 1.70 -3.96
N CYS A 163 8.87 0.67 -3.16
CA CYS A 163 8.19 -0.61 -3.28
C CYS A 163 6.73 -0.46 -2.87
N SER A 164 5.78 -0.83 -3.74
CA SER A 164 4.35 -0.75 -3.42
C SER A 164 3.85 -1.93 -2.59
N LEU A 165 4.59 -3.04 -2.58
CA LEU A 165 4.23 -4.22 -1.80
C LEU A 165 4.48 -3.96 -0.31
N LYS A 166 3.41 -3.74 0.45
CA LYS A 166 3.46 -3.46 1.89
C LYS A 166 2.29 -4.13 2.60
N VAL A 167 2.49 -4.48 3.86
CA VAL A 167 1.42 -4.99 4.74
C VAL A 167 1.42 -4.17 6.03
N PHE A 168 0.27 -3.61 6.36
CA PHE A 168 0.01 -2.76 7.51
C PHE A 168 -0.97 -3.45 8.45
N LYS A 169 -0.81 -3.28 9.75
CA LYS A 169 -1.95 -3.43 10.67
C LYS A 169 -2.95 -2.29 10.42
N GLN A 170 -4.23 -2.56 10.54
CA GLN A 170 -5.29 -1.55 10.28
C GLN A 170 -5.09 -0.28 11.13
N ALA A 171 -4.58 -0.42 12.35
CA ALA A 171 -4.29 0.71 13.24
C ALA A 171 -3.29 1.71 12.62
N VAL A 172 -2.34 1.24 11.80
CA VAL A 172 -1.38 2.10 11.11
C VAL A 172 -2.09 2.96 10.08
N VAL A 173 -2.85 2.35 9.16
CA VAL A 173 -3.51 3.11 8.07
C VAL A 173 -4.51 4.13 8.59
N LYS A 174 -5.21 3.83 9.70
CA LYS A 174 -6.13 4.76 10.36
C LYS A 174 -5.45 6.02 10.93
N ARG A 175 -4.15 5.97 11.16
CA ARG A 175 -3.38 7.12 11.70
C ARG A 175 -2.58 7.88 10.66
N LEU A 176 -2.49 7.38 9.43
CA LEU A 176 -1.75 8.08 8.38
C LEU A 176 -2.42 9.42 8.05
N PRO A 177 -1.67 10.55 8.08
CA PRO A 177 -2.22 11.84 7.71
C PRO A 177 -2.38 11.90 6.18
N PRO A 178 -3.58 12.25 5.66
CA PRO A 178 -3.80 12.31 4.22
C PRO A 178 -3.13 13.58 3.64
N PHE A 179 -2.14 13.40 2.77
CA PHE A 179 -1.58 14.48 1.95
C PHE A 179 -1.03 13.91 0.64
N LYS A 180 -0.90 14.76 -0.38
CA LYS A 180 -0.41 14.36 -1.71
C LYS A 180 1.01 13.76 -1.61
N ASN A 181 1.26 12.62 -2.27
CA ASN A 181 2.50 11.84 -2.24
C ASN A 181 2.83 11.14 -0.90
N MET A 182 1.92 11.09 0.08
CA MET A 182 2.16 10.43 1.37
C MET A 182 2.62 8.97 1.22
N HIS A 183 2.22 8.27 0.15
CA HIS A 183 2.57 6.87 -0.10
C HIS A 183 4.08 6.60 -0.13
N ARG A 184 4.89 7.63 -0.44
CA ARG A 184 6.36 7.57 -0.42
C ARG A 184 6.96 7.62 0.98
N PHE A 185 6.16 8.04 1.96
CA PHE A 185 6.57 8.28 3.33
C PHE A 185 5.86 7.36 4.34
N PHE A 186 5.12 6.35 3.89
CA PHE A 186 4.41 5.44 4.79
C PHE A 186 5.27 4.93 5.95
N PRO A 187 6.52 4.48 5.75
CA PRO A 187 7.38 4.05 6.85
C PRO A 187 7.67 5.17 7.86
N ALA A 188 8.09 6.35 7.37
CA ALA A 188 8.40 7.50 8.21
C ALA A 188 7.18 7.99 9.01
N LEU A 189 6.00 7.98 8.37
CA LEU A 189 4.74 8.37 8.99
C LEU A 189 4.29 7.35 10.05
N ALA A 190 4.43 6.05 9.77
CA ALA A 190 4.14 5.01 10.74
C ALA A 190 5.04 5.15 11.98
N GLN A 191 6.35 5.30 11.79
CA GLN A 191 7.30 5.48 12.89
C GLN A 191 7.06 6.78 13.68
N MET A 192 6.61 7.83 13.02
CA MET A 192 6.24 9.09 13.69
C MET A 192 5.16 8.89 14.76
N TYR A 193 4.24 7.94 14.52
CA TYR A 193 3.20 7.57 15.49
C TYR A 193 3.59 6.42 16.42
N GLY A 194 4.86 6.00 16.43
CA GLY A 194 5.38 4.96 17.32
C GLY A 194 5.21 3.52 16.81
N PHE A 195 4.73 3.33 15.57
CA PHE A 195 4.60 1.99 14.99
C PHE A 195 5.96 1.42 14.57
N THR A 196 6.10 0.12 14.71
CA THR A 196 7.28 -0.64 14.32
C THR A 196 7.27 -0.96 12.83
N VAL A 197 8.42 -0.78 12.16
CA VAL A 197 8.55 -0.96 10.70
C VAL A 197 9.73 -1.87 10.37
N THR A 198 9.58 -2.71 9.35
CA THR A 198 10.68 -3.54 8.81
C THR A 198 10.63 -3.62 7.29
N GLU A 199 11.74 -4.07 6.67
CA GLU A 199 11.83 -4.34 5.24
C GLU A 199 12.17 -5.81 4.97
N ILE A 200 11.48 -6.43 4.01
CA ILE A 200 11.68 -7.80 3.57
C ILE A 200 12.00 -7.81 2.07
N PRO A 201 13.03 -8.55 1.63
CA PRO A 201 13.38 -8.64 0.22
C PRO A 201 12.26 -9.28 -0.61
N VAL A 202 11.88 -8.62 -1.72
CA VAL A 202 10.87 -9.08 -2.68
C VAL A 202 11.39 -9.02 -4.11
N GLN A 203 10.78 -9.79 -5.00
CA GLN A 203 11.09 -9.75 -6.41
C GLN A 203 10.49 -8.51 -7.08
N HIS A 204 11.10 -8.07 -8.17
CA HIS A 204 10.60 -6.97 -8.98
C HIS A 204 10.85 -7.24 -10.45
N PHE A 205 9.79 -7.24 -11.22
CA PHE A 205 9.81 -7.59 -12.64
C PHE A 205 9.73 -6.34 -13.53
N PRO A 206 10.20 -6.41 -14.78
CA PRO A 206 9.87 -5.39 -15.77
C PRO A 206 8.37 -5.28 -15.94
N ARG A 207 7.87 -4.07 -16.23
CA ARG A 207 6.46 -3.84 -16.53
C ARG A 207 6.03 -4.67 -17.75
N ALA A 208 4.92 -5.39 -17.64
CA ALA A 208 4.42 -6.24 -18.71
C ALA A 208 3.77 -5.40 -19.83
N HIS A 209 2.91 -4.44 -19.48
CA HIS A 209 2.20 -3.56 -20.42
C HIS A 209 2.18 -2.11 -19.91
N GLY A 210 1.96 -1.16 -20.83
CA GLY A 210 1.83 0.26 -20.50
C GLY A 210 3.14 1.05 -20.45
N THR A 211 3.02 2.39 -20.42
CA THR A 211 4.15 3.33 -20.36
C THR A 211 4.19 4.07 -19.03
N SER A 212 5.39 4.43 -18.57
CA SER A 212 5.54 5.25 -17.36
C SER A 212 4.94 6.64 -17.57
N LYS A 213 3.85 6.96 -16.88
CA LYS A 213 3.06 8.19 -17.03
C LYS A 213 3.69 9.44 -16.38
N TYR A 214 4.91 9.35 -15.83
CA TYR A 214 5.49 10.41 -15.01
C TYR A 214 6.83 10.92 -15.53
N GLY A 215 6.94 12.26 -15.76
CA GLY A 215 8.17 12.96 -16.12
C GLY A 215 9.13 13.21 -14.94
N ILE A 216 10.43 13.41 -15.22
CA ILE A 216 11.52 13.43 -14.21
C ILE A 216 11.65 14.80 -13.50
N GLY A 217 11.38 15.94 -14.19
CA GLY A 217 11.74 17.28 -13.70
C GLY A 217 10.96 17.78 -12.46
N ASN A 218 9.63 17.67 -12.45
CA ASN A 218 8.78 18.17 -11.36
C ASN A 218 8.83 17.31 -10.09
N ARG A 219 9.40 16.11 -10.17
CA ARG A 219 9.44 15.14 -9.06
C ARG A 219 10.46 15.51 -7.96
N LEU A 220 11.56 16.15 -8.34
CA LEU A 220 12.63 16.46 -7.40
C LEU A 220 12.20 17.55 -6.42
N PHE A 221 11.64 18.64 -6.93
CA PHE A 221 11.19 19.76 -6.10
C PHE A 221 9.98 19.38 -5.23
N ALA A 222 9.00 18.68 -5.80
CA ALA A 222 7.87 18.18 -5.02
C ALA A 222 8.33 17.20 -3.91
N GLY A 223 9.28 16.31 -4.23
CA GLY A 223 9.82 15.37 -3.23
C GLY A 223 10.59 16.06 -2.10
N LEU A 224 11.32 17.13 -2.39
CA LEU A 224 12.01 17.92 -1.36
C LEU A 224 11.01 18.68 -0.48
N TYR A 225 9.98 19.29 -1.08
CA TYR A 225 8.92 19.96 -0.33
C TYR A 225 8.19 19.01 0.61
N ASP A 226 7.80 17.84 0.10
CA ASP A 226 7.15 16.80 0.90
C ASP A 226 8.06 16.29 2.03
N LEU A 227 9.39 16.21 1.77
CA LEU A 227 10.38 15.80 2.77
C LEU A 227 10.44 16.79 3.95
N PHE A 228 10.45 18.11 3.68
CA PHE A 228 10.42 19.13 4.72
C PHE A 228 9.10 19.09 5.50
N ALA A 229 7.97 18.87 4.82
CA ALA A 229 6.67 18.74 5.46
C ALA A 229 6.64 17.53 6.42
N VAL A 230 7.12 16.36 5.98
CA VAL A 230 7.19 15.17 6.83
C VAL A 230 8.13 15.39 8.02
N ARG A 231 9.30 16.01 7.80
CA ARG A 231 10.22 16.36 8.88
C ARG A 231 9.60 17.32 9.89
N TRP A 232 8.85 18.30 9.43
CA TRP A 232 8.10 19.21 10.29
C TRP A 232 7.03 18.46 11.10
N MET A 233 6.23 17.59 10.45
CA MET A 233 5.24 16.75 11.12
C MET A 233 5.88 15.87 12.21
N GLN A 234 7.01 15.20 11.92
CA GLN A 234 7.74 14.39 12.91
C GLN A 234 8.11 15.18 14.19
N LYS A 235 8.52 16.45 14.02
CA LYS A 235 8.88 17.33 15.15
C LYS A 235 7.66 17.85 15.92
N ARG A 236 6.45 17.79 15.34
CA ARG A 236 5.22 18.37 15.88
C ARG A 236 4.17 17.33 16.20
N CYS A 237 4.45 16.06 15.95
CA CYS A 237 3.55 14.97 16.26
C CYS A 237 3.24 14.92 17.76
N LEU A 238 1.96 14.82 18.07
CA LEU A 238 1.50 14.65 19.47
C LEU A 238 1.51 13.15 19.80
N ASN A 239 2.41 12.75 20.69
CA ASN A 239 2.48 11.41 21.23
C ASN A 239 2.17 11.47 22.74
N TYR A 240 0.96 11.07 23.11
CA TYR A 240 0.54 10.99 24.51
C TYR A 240 -0.33 9.76 24.75
N THR A 241 -0.32 9.29 25.98
CA THR A 241 -1.23 8.23 26.47
C THR A 241 -2.16 8.82 27.53
N LEU A 242 -3.44 8.47 27.48
CA LEU A 242 -4.40 8.89 28.52
C LEU A 242 -4.14 8.08 29.79
N LYS A 243 -3.87 8.77 30.91
CA LYS A 243 -3.72 8.14 32.22
C LYS A 243 -5.12 7.75 32.72
N GLY A 244 -5.39 6.44 32.82
CA GLY A 244 -6.66 5.92 33.35
C GLY A 244 -7.70 5.50 32.31
N SER A 245 -7.37 5.47 31.01
CA SER A 245 -8.22 4.76 30.05
C SER A 245 -8.13 3.26 30.33
N HIS A 246 -9.13 2.72 31.02
CA HIS A 246 -9.33 1.27 31.05
C HIS A 246 -9.56 0.82 29.61
N PRO A 247 -8.87 -0.27 29.12
CA PRO A 247 -9.32 -0.89 27.90
C PRO A 247 -10.79 -1.27 28.08
N GLU A 248 -11.64 -0.89 27.14
CA GLU A 248 -13.01 -1.39 27.10
C GLU A 248 -12.93 -2.90 27.24
N LYS A 249 -13.44 -3.42 28.35
CA LYS A 249 -13.66 -4.84 28.51
C LYS A 249 -14.63 -5.21 27.38
N SER A 250 -14.16 -5.95 26.41
CA SER A 250 -15.02 -6.71 25.53
C SER A 250 -15.90 -7.55 26.45
N GLU A 251 -17.16 -7.17 26.61
CA GLU A 251 -18.16 -8.01 27.28
C GLU A 251 -18.27 -9.33 26.51
N PRO A 252 -18.50 -10.44 27.23
CA PRO A 252 -18.46 -11.80 26.72
C PRO A 252 -19.53 -12.13 25.67
#